data_31c4c60664a77ddf98ebe2ce3fc6302b
#
_entry.id   31c4c60664a77ddf98ebe2ce3fc6302b
#
_cell.length_a   1.000
_cell.length_b   1.000
_cell.length_c   1.000
_cell.angle_alpha   90.00
_cell.angle_beta   90.00
_cell.angle_gamma   90.00
#
_symmetry.space_group_name_H-M   'P 1'
#
loop_
_entity.id
_entity.type
_entity.pdbx_description
1 polymer ?
#
loop_
_entity_poly.entity_id
_entity_poly.type
_entity_poly.pdbx_seq_one_letter_code
_entity_poly.pdbx_strand_id
1 'polypeptide(L)'
;YSMGYRPKATKTASTYLDIFQLVPADPIRHSTPDMRYALELGEGSTFKSTTGPIFKIEQNVNFKVSSSLDPLDMSVYSVNEGNKKPEWYLLTKRVKAHAATRKSQTYSVGAYQKFLTLNLKDRNIIEIESIEDTDGNRYTEVPYLAQDTIFDDIENIAAADPDLHAYNSQTPY
;
A
#
# COMPACT_ATOMS: atom_id res chain seq x y z
N TYR A 1 -21.91 -16.02 14.25
CA TYR A 1 -21.11 -16.95 13.42
C TYR A 1 -21.93 -17.70 12.36
N SER A 2 -23.21 -17.51 12.28
CA SER A 2 -24.04 -17.99 11.17
C SER A 2 -23.66 -17.20 9.91
N MET A 3 -23.36 -17.82 8.80
CA MET A 3 -22.92 -17.29 7.51
C MET A 3 -21.39 -17.07 7.36
N GLY A 4 -20.56 -17.67 8.21
CA GLY A 4 -19.08 -17.62 8.02
C GLY A 4 -18.41 -16.28 8.35
N TYR A 5 -19.15 -15.28 8.82
CA TYR A 5 -18.57 -13.99 9.20
C TYR A 5 -17.70 -14.11 10.44
N ARG A 6 -16.41 -13.76 10.32
CA ARG A 6 -15.48 -13.68 11.43
C ARG A 6 -15.14 -12.20 11.66
N PRO A 7 -15.67 -11.57 12.73
CA PRO A 7 -15.34 -10.19 13.03
C PRO A 7 -13.85 -10.06 13.37
N LYS A 8 -13.15 -9.13 12.71
CA LYS A 8 -11.77 -8.78 13.08
C LYS A 8 -11.81 -7.99 14.39
N ALA A 9 -11.10 -8.45 15.41
CA ALA A 9 -11.04 -7.80 16.72
C ALA A 9 -10.27 -6.48 16.71
N THR A 10 -9.36 -6.29 15.75
CA THR A 10 -8.49 -5.12 15.64
C THR A 10 -8.56 -4.56 14.21
N LYS A 11 -8.69 -3.24 14.10
CA LYS A 11 -8.73 -2.52 12.84
C LYS A 11 -7.70 -1.39 12.85
N THR A 12 -6.98 -1.21 11.75
CA THR A 12 -6.06 -0.08 11.57
C THR A 12 -6.81 1.24 11.53
N ALA A 13 -6.27 2.26 12.19
CA ALA A 13 -6.72 3.63 11.97
C ALA A 13 -6.23 4.08 10.59
N SER A 14 -7.14 4.59 9.77
CA SER A 14 -6.84 5.15 8.46
C SER A 14 -7.17 6.63 8.40
N THR A 15 -6.41 7.36 7.61
CA THR A 15 -6.64 8.79 7.36
C THR A 15 -6.20 9.15 5.94
N TYR A 16 -6.55 10.35 5.49
CA TYR A 16 -5.99 10.92 4.28
C TYR A 16 -4.88 11.89 4.65
N LEU A 17 -3.76 11.81 3.92
CA LEU A 17 -2.64 12.74 4.02
C LEU A 17 -2.60 13.61 2.78
N ASP A 18 -2.50 14.91 2.96
CA ASP A 18 -2.16 15.84 1.89
C ASP A 18 -0.64 16.00 1.88
N ILE A 19 -0.01 15.58 0.79
CA ILE A 19 1.44 15.62 0.63
C ILE A 19 1.77 16.79 -0.28
N PHE A 20 2.70 17.62 0.19
CA PHE A 20 3.09 18.85 -0.48
C PHE A 20 4.52 18.75 -1.00
N GLN A 21 4.74 19.23 -2.20
CA GLN A 21 6.06 19.39 -2.78
C GLN A 21 6.21 20.77 -3.41
N LEU A 22 7.30 21.46 -3.10
CA LEU A 22 7.69 22.67 -3.81
C LEU A 22 8.53 22.31 -5.03
N VAL A 23 8.19 22.89 -6.15
CA VAL A 23 8.98 22.80 -7.40
C VAL A 23 9.19 24.21 -7.96
N PRO A 24 10.35 24.50 -8.59
CA PRO A 24 10.58 25.78 -9.21
C PRO A 24 9.68 25.96 -10.46
N ALA A 25 9.45 27.18 -10.84
CA ALA A 25 8.84 27.50 -12.11
C ALA A 25 9.74 27.07 -13.27
N ASP A 26 9.13 26.64 -14.38
CA ASP A 26 9.86 26.35 -15.61
C ASP A 26 10.65 27.59 -16.06
N PRO A 27 11.96 27.50 -16.32
CA PRO A 27 12.79 28.65 -16.65
C PRO A 27 12.40 29.34 -17.98
N ILE A 28 11.70 28.62 -18.85
CA ILE A 28 11.23 29.14 -20.14
C ILE A 28 9.77 29.60 -20.04
N ARG A 29 8.93 28.75 -19.41
CA ARG A 29 7.49 28.97 -19.27
C ARG A 29 7.14 29.22 -17.82
N HIS A 30 7.46 30.34 -17.26
CA HIS A 30 7.22 30.69 -15.85
C HIS A 30 5.78 30.46 -15.36
N SER A 31 4.82 30.22 -16.26
CA SER A 31 3.42 29.91 -15.95
C SER A 31 3.15 28.47 -15.57
N THR A 32 4.15 27.61 -15.59
CA THR A 32 4.03 26.19 -15.27
C THR A 32 5.17 25.76 -14.33
N PRO A 33 4.96 24.76 -13.47
CA PRO A 33 6.04 24.18 -12.68
C PRO A 33 7.00 23.37 -13.55
N ASP A 34 8.26 23.30 -13.15
CA ASP A 34 9.26 22.45 -13.79
C ASP A 34 9.12 21.01 -13.27
N MET A 35 8.38 20.19 -14.00
CA MET A 35 8.08 18.82 -13.64
C MET A 35 9.28 17.87 -13.60
N ARG A 36 10.47 18.33 -14.04
CA ARG A 36 11.73 17.56 -13.88
C ARG A 36 12.10 17.36 -12.41
N TYR A 37 11.68 18.30 -11.56
CA TYR A 37 11.90 18.24 -10.11
C TYR A 37 10.77 17.57 -9.35
N ALA A 38 9.70 17.16 -10.03
CA ALA A 38 8.61 16.43 -9.39
C ALA A 38 9.07 15.03 -8.96
N LEU A 39 8.80 14.70 -7.70
CA LEU A 39 9.22 13.46 -7.05
C LEU A 39 8.18 12.35 -7.18
N GLU A 40 8.61 11.17 -6.83
CA GLU A 40 7.77 10.00 -6.66
C GLU A 40 8.04 9.38 -5.30
N LEU A 41 6.98 9.10 -4.55
CA LEU A 41 7.03 8.39 -3.27
C LEU A 41 6.52 6.98 -3.49
N GLY A 42 7.33 5.99 -3.12
CA GLY A 42 6.94 4.59 -3.22
C GLY A 42 5.87 4.22 -2.20
N GLU A 43 5.06 3.23 -2.56
CA GLU A 43 4.18 2.53 -1.63
C GLU A 43 4.95 2.13 -0.37
N GLY A 44 4.29 2.22 0.78
CA GLY A 44 4.92 1.90 2.05
C GLY A 44 5.75 3.01 2.67
N SER A 45 5.88 4.17 2.02
CA SER A 45 6.51 5.34 2.65
C SER A 45 5.78 5.72 3.93
N THR A 46 6.55 6.09 4.96
CA THR A 46 6.05 6.33 6.31
C THR A 46 6.12 7.79 6.69
N PHE A 47 5.08 8.25 7.39
CA PHE A 47 4.95 9.60 7.90
C PHE A 47 4.69 9.55 9.40
N LYS A 48 5.49 10.26 10.17
CA LYS A 48 5.33 10.34 11.62
C LYS A 48 4.49 11.56 11.98
N SER A 49 3.40 11.31 12.73
CA SER A 49 2.62 12.41 13.32
C SER A 49 3.39 13.10 14.44
N THR A 50 3.11 14.37 14.66
CA THR A 50 3.63 15.12 15.80
C THR A 50 3.21 14.54 17.15
N THR A 51 2.08 13.82 17.18
CA THR A 51 1.57 13.13 18.37
C THR A 51 2.13 11.72 18.58
N GLY A 52 2.96 11.23 17.64
CA GLY A 52 3.69 9.97 17.76
C GLY A 52 3.32 8.85 16.78
N PRO A 53 2.06 8.63 16.41
CA PRO A 53 1.70 7.56 15.46
C PRO A 53 2.42 7.68 14.12
N ILE A 54 2.78 6.53 13.56
CA ILE A 54 3.39 6.41 12.22
C ILE A 54 2.30 5.94 11.28
N PHE A 55 2.15 6.65 10.16
CA PHE A 55 1.26 6.31 9.08
C PHE A 55 2.06 5.85 7.86
N LYS A 56 1.53 4.87 7.17
CA LYS A 56 2.09 4.29 5.95
C LYS A 56 1.10 4.49 4.81
N ILE A 57 1.58 4.96 3.64
CA ILE A 57 0.74 5.11 2.46
C ILE A 57 0.52 3.76 1.76
N GLU A 58 -0.68 3.58 1.21
CA GLU A 58 -1.12 2.33 0.58
C GLU A 58 -0.75 2.24 -0.91
N GLN A 59 -0.38 3.35 -1.53
CA GLN A 59 -0.11 3.41 -2.96
C GLN A 59 1.01 4.39 -3.27
N ASN A 60 1.61 4.25 -4.45
CA ASN A 60 2.61 5.19 -4.94
C ASN A 60 2.00 6.59 -5.15
N VAL A 61 2.75 7.62 -4.79
CA VAL A 61 2.39 9.02 -5.03
C VAL A 61 3.36 9.61 -6.03
N ASN A 62 2.90 9.82 -7.26
CA ASN A 62 3.72 10.35 -8.34
C ASN A 62 3.26 11.76 -8.70
N PHE A 63 4.08 12.77 -8.39
CA PHE A 63 3.80 14.19 -8.69
C PHE A 63 3.95 14.55 -10.17
N LYS A 64 4.48 13.65 -11.00
CA LYS A 64 4.62 13.86 -12.45
C LYS A 64 3.34 13.54 -13.22
N VAL A 65 2.43 12.81 -12.61
CA VAL A 65 1.21 12.32 -13.25
C VAL A 65 -0.01 12.89 -12.56
N SER A 66 -0.99 13.28 -13.36
CA SER A 66 -2.32 13.69 -12.89
C SER A 66 -3.39 12.94 -13.67
N SER A 67 -4.38 12.41 -12.98
CA SER A 67 -5.52 11.74 -13.58
C SER A 67 -6.80 12.07 -12.80
N SER A 68 -7.96 11.70 -13.34
CA SER A 68 -9.24 11.89 -12.64
C SER A 68 -9.35 11.07 -11.34
N LEU A 69 -8.61 9.97 -11.24
CA LEU A 69 -8.58 9.11 -10.05
C LEU A 69 -7.48 9.50 -9.05
N ASP A 70 -6.43 10.18 -9.53
CA ASP A 70 -5.30 10.66 -8.74
C ASP A 70 -4.94 12.08 -9.19
N PRO A 71 -5.77 13.08 -8.82
CA PRO A 71 -5.58 14.46 -9.24
C PRO A 71 -4.34 15.07 -8.58
N LEU A 72 -3.64 15.89 -9.35
CA LEU A 72 -2.57 16.73 -8.88
C LEU A 72 -3.06 18.18 -8.82
N ASP A 73 -3.13 18.74 -7.63
CA ASP A 73 -3.42 20.15 -7.44
C ASP A 73 -2.12 20.97 -7.53
N MET A 74 -2.18 22.07 -8.26
CA MET A 74 -1.04 22.96 -8.47
C MET A 74 -1.44 24.41 -8.14
N SER A 75 -0.65 25.06 -7.33
CA SER A 75 -0.83 26.47 -6.99
C SER A 75 0.50 27.22 -7.02
N VAL A 76 0.44 28.51 -7.28
CA VAL A 76 1.62 29.37 -7.18
C VAL A 76 1.93 29.58 -5.70
N TYR A 77 3.13 29.21 -5.27
CA TYR A 77 3.59 29.37 -3.90
C TYR A 77 4.25 30.73 -3.68
N SER A 78 5.12 31.15 -4.60
CA SER A 78 5.77 32.46 -4.54
C SER A 78 5.91 33.10 -5.90
N VAL A 79 5.94 34.43 -5.89
CA VAL A 79 6.09 35.28 -7.07
C VAL A 79 7.32 36.15 -6.86
N ASN A 80 8.17 36.29 -7.87
CA ASN A 80 9.29 37.15 -7.84
C ASN A 80 8.83 38.64 -7.84
N GLU A 81 9.26 39.41 -6.85
CA GLU A 81 8.79 40.77 -6.64
C GLU A 81 9.20 41.73 -7.81
N GLY A 82 10.35 41.47 -8.43
CA GLY A 82 10.90 42.33 -9.47
C GLY A 82 10.18 42.19 -10.81
N ASN A 83 9.86 40.99 -11.25
CA ASN A 83 9.27 40.72 -12.56
C ASN A 83 7.82 40.21 -12.52
N LYS A 84 7.27 40.05 -11.31
CA LYS A 84 5.90 39.56 -11.05
C LYS A 84 5.60 38.20 -11.67
N LYS A 85 6.61 37.35 -11.91
CA LYS A 85 6.46 36.03 -12.46
C LYS A 85 6.50 34.99 -11.33
N PRO A 86 5.77 33.86 -11.45
CA PRO A 86 5.88 32.75 -10.52
C PRO A 86 7.32 32.24 -10.42
N GLU A 87 7.77 31.99 -9.20
CA GLU A 87 9.11 31.48 -8.89
C GLU A 87 9.03 30.05 -8.38
N TRP A 88 8.03 29.78 -7.52
CA TRP A 88 7.80 28.45 -6.97
C TRP A 88 6.33 28.07 -7.07
N TYR A 89 6.11 26.78 -7.30
CA TYR A 89 4.80 26.14 -7.31
C TYR A 89 4.71 25.14 -6.16
N LEU A 90 3.55 25.06 -5.56
CA LEU A 90 3.18 24.02 -4.60
C LEU A 90 2.35 22.97 -5.33
N LEU A 91 2.87 21.75 -5.38
CA LEU A 91 2.17 20.56 -5.83
C LEU A 91 1.56 19.86 -4.63
N THR A 92 0.29 19.44 -4.73
CA THR A 92 -0.42 18.77 -3.65
C THR A 92 -1.08 17.50 -4.18
N LYS A 93 -0.87 16.41 -3.45
CA LYS A 93 -1.59 15.15 -3.68
C LYS A 93 -2.17 14.62 -2.39
N ARG A 94 -3.37 14.05 -2.46
CA ARG A 94 -4.04 13.40 -1.35
C ARG A 94 -3.93 11.89 -1.49
N VAL A 95 -3.45 11.23 -0.43
CA VAL A 95 -3.27 9.78 -0.39
C VAL A 95 -3.85 9.20 0.87
N LYS A 96 -4.41 8.01 0.79
CA LYS A 96 -4.86 7.25 1.94
C LYS A 96 -3.66 6.63 2.66
N ALA A 97 -3.67 6.72 3.98
CA ALA A 97 -2.64 6.14 4.83
C ALA A 97 -3.28 5.46 6.04
N HIS A 98 -2.59 4.47 6.57
CA HIS A 98 -3.03 3.75 7.75
C HIS A 98 -1.92 3.67 8.81
N ALA A 99 -2.32 3.64 10.07
CA ALA A 99 -1.42 3.52 11.19
C ALA A 99 -1.14 2.03 11.48
N ALA A 100 -0.14 1.47 10.80
CA ALA A 100 0.34 0.12 11.06
C ALA A 100 1.87 0.10 11.06
N THR A 101 2.44 -0.75 11.89
CA THR A 101 3.87 -1.02 11.91
C THR A 101 4.11 -2.46 11.48
N ARG A 102 4.90 -2.64 10.43
CA ARG A 102 5.34 -3.97 10.01
C ARG A 102 6.45 -4.44 10.93
N LYS A 103 6.34 -5.65 11.44
CA LYS A 103 7.38 -6.31 12.24
C LYS A 103 7.62 -7.69 11.70
N SER A 104 8.86 -8.16 11.76
CA SER A 104 9.23 -9.54 11.50
C SER A 104 9.69 -10.21 12.79
N GLN A 105 9.36 -11.49 12.95
CA GLN A 105 9.82 -12.32 14.04
C GLN A 105 10.37 -13.61 13.47
N THR A 106 11.55 -13.99 13.93
CA THR A 106 12.17 -15.27 13.53
C THR A 106 12.00 -16.29 14.66
N TYR A 107 11.60 -17.48 14.29
CA TYR A 107 11.45 -18.63 15.20
C TYR A 107 12.42 -19.73 14.78
N SER A 108 13.11 -20.30 15.77
CA SER A 108 13.88 -21.50 15.54
C SER A 108 12.99 -22.72 15.71
N VAL A 109 12.79 -23.46 14.63
CA VAL A 109 12.02 -24.69 14.59
C VAL A 109 13.00 -25.86 14.67
N GLY A 110 12.83 -26.72 15.68
CA GLY A 110 13.65 -27.91 15.87
C GLY A 110 13.26 -29.05 14.93
N ALA A 111 13.31 -30.29 15.43
CA ALA A 111 12.85 -31.45 14.68
C ALA A 111 11.38 -31.33 14.27
N TYR A 112 11.00 -32.02 13.19
CA TYR A 112 9.62 -32.03 12.69
C TYR A 112 8.61 -32.36 13.80
N GLN A 113 7.62 -31.50 13.92
CA GLN A 113 6.48 -31.67 14.85
C GLN A 113 5.18 -31.41 14.09
N LYS A 114 4.29 -32.42 14.12
CA LYS A 114 2.95 -32.27 13.54
C LYS A 114 2.16 -31.23 14.33
N PHE A 115 1.53 -30.29 13.61
CA PHE A 115 0.76 -29.18 14.20
C PHE A 115 1.57 -28.29 15.15
N LEU A 116 2.78 -27.93 14.73
CA LEU A 116 3.62 -27.01 15.49
C LEU A 116 2.87 -25.71 15.80
N THR A 117 2.88 -25.31 17.06
CA THR A 117 2.28 -24.04 17.49
C THR A 117 3.38 -23.03 17.80
N LEU A 118 3.34 -21.90 17.13
CA LEU A 118 4.22 -20.75 17.36
C LEU A 118 3.40 -19.61 17.98
N ASN A 119 3.86 -19.09 19.11
CA ASN A 119 3.21 -17.97 19.78
C ASN A 119 3.84 -16.65 19.36
N LEU A 120 3.04 -15.75 18.79
CA LEU A 120 3.46 -14.41 18.46
C LEU A 120 3.66 -13.58 19.74
N LYS A 121 4.80 -12.86 19.84
CA LYS A 121 5.16 -12.10 21.03
C LYS A 121 4.39 -10.77 21.13
N ASP A 122 4.04 -10.19 19.98
CA ASP A 122 3.32 -8.92 19.93
C ASP A 122 1.81 -9.13 20.17
N ARG A 123 1.19 -8.06 20.67
CA ARG A 123 -0.28 -7.97 20.85
C ARG A 123 -0.86 -7.03 19.79
N ASN A 124 -2.18 -7.09 19.59
CA ASN A 124 -2.91 -6.26 18.62
C ASN A 124 -2.42 -6.46 17.18
N ILE A 125 -2.15 -7.71 16.82
CA ILE A 125 -1.79 -8.09 15.47
C ILE A 125 -3.02 -7.94 14.57
N ILE A 126 -2.87 -7.24 13.46
CA ILE A 126 -3.93 -6.96 12.52
C ILE A 126 -3.99 -8.06 11.47
N GLU A 127 -2.81 -8.44 10.97
CA GLU A 127 -2.66 -9.37 9.86
C GLU A 127 -1.28 -10.03 9.90
N ILE A 128 -1.19 -11.22 9.38
CA ILE A 128 0.08 -11.90 9.07
C ILE A 128 0.27 -11.76 7.57
N GLU A 129 1.27 -10.99 7.14
CA GLU A 129 1.52 -10.72 5.72
C GLU A 129 2.16 -11.93 5.01
N SER A 130 3.12 -12.57 5.64
CA SER A 130 3.80 -13.76 5.11
C SER A 130 4.43 -14.60 6.21
N ILE A 131 4.54 -15.87 5.97
CA ILE A 131 5.36 -16.82 6.73
C ILE A 131 6.24 -17.53 5.72
N GLU A 132 7.55 -17.48 5.94
CA GLU A 132 8.56 -18.09 5.06
C GLU A 132 9.59 -18.83 5.90
N ASP A 133 10.10 -19.94 5.39
CA ASP A 133 11.23 -20.64 6.00
C ASP A 133 12.59 -20.20 5.42
N THR A 134 13.66 -20.75 5.93
CA THR A 134 15.03 -20.44 5.46
C THR A 134 15.33 -20.96 4.05
N ASP A 135 14.53 -21.88 3.55
CA ASP A 135 14.66 -22.46 2.20
C ASP A 135 13.83 -21.69 1.17
N GLY A 136 13.07 -20.67 1.63
CA GLY A 136 12.25 -19.81 0.78
C GLY A 136 10.84 -20.35 0.53
N ASN A 137 10.42 -21.41 1.23
CA ASN A 137 9.05 -21.89 1.12
C ASN A 137 8.11 -20.94 1.82
N ARG A 138 6.98 -20.66 1.17
CA ARG A 138 5.88 -19.85 1.72
C ARG A 138 4.81 -20.73 2.32
N TYR A 139 4.28 -20.31 3.45
CA TYR A 139 3.17 -20.96 4.15
C TYR A 139 1.93 -20.11 4.02
N THR A 140 0.84 -20.72 3.58
CA THR A 140 -0.45 -20.05 3.33
C THR A 140 -1.43 -20.32 4.46
N GLU A 141 -2.25 -19.32 4.81
CA GLU A 141 -3.32 -19.48 5.79
C GLU A 141 -4.40 -20.41 5.24
N VAL A 142 -4.79 -21.38 6.03
CA VAL A 142 -5.88 -22.33 5.72
C VAL A 142 -6.95 -22.29 6.81
N PRO A 143 -8.23 -22.48 6.47
CA PRO A 143 -9.32 -22.42 7.44
C PRO A 143 -9.31 -23.57 8.47
N TYR A 144 -8.66 -24.69 8.17
CA TYR A 144 -8.55 -25.85 9.06
C TYR A 144 -7.24 -26.62 8.82
N LEU A 145 -6.72 -27.21 9.90
CA LEU A 145 -5.37 -27.81 9.95
C LEU A 145 -5.16 -29.04 9.05
N ALA A 146 -6.20 -29.66 8.55
CA ALA A 146 -6.09 -30.84 7.66
C ALA A 146 -6.28 -30.52 6.17
N GLN A 147 -6.29 -29.24 5.82
CA GLN A 147 -6.40 -28.84 4.43
C GLN A 147 -5.04 -28.95 3.74
N ASP A 148 -4.97 -29.76 2.70
CA ASP A 148 -3.78 -30.05 1.90
C ASP A 148 -3.83 -29.42 0.51
N THR A 149 -4.96 -28.83 0.14
CA THR A 149 -5.17 -28.22 -1.16
C THR A 149 -5.79 -26.85 -1.00
N ILE A 150 -5.23 -25.85 -1.70
CA ILE A 150 -5.73 -24.48 -1.76
C ILE A 150 -6.09 -24.17 -3.20
N PHE A 151 -7.23 -23.51 -3.40
CA PHE A 151 -7.65 -23.03 -4.72
C PHE A 151 -7.47 -21.51 -4.74
N ASP A 152 -6.82 -21.02 -5.77
CA ASP A 152 -6.71 -19.60 -6.06
C ASP A 152 -7.54 -19.29 -7.30
N ASP A 153 -8.54 -18.42 -7.14
CA ASP A 153 -9.46 -18.08 -8.21
C ASP A 153 -8.91 -16.87 -8.97
N ILE A 154 -8.52 -17.08 -10.22
CA ILE A 154 -8.08 -16.00 -11.11
C ILE A 154 -9.27 -15.54 -11.97
N GLU A 155 -9.54 -14.24 -11.97
CA GLU A 155 -10.57 -13.65 -12.80
C GLU A 155 -10.29 -13.89 -14.29
N ASN A 156 -11.25 -14.50 -14.98
CA ASN A 156 -11.15 -14.69 -16.42
C ASN A 156 -11.45 -13.39 -17.16
N ILE A 157 -10.41 -12.80 -17.73
CA ILE A 157 -10.50 -11.55 -18.52
C ILE A 157 -10.97 -11.75 -19.95
N ALA A 158 -11.21 -12.99 -20.40
CA ALA A 158 -11.73 -13.30 -21.74
C ALA A 158 -13.25 -13.05 -21.82
N ALA A 159 -13.65 -11.78 -21.74
CA ALA A 159 -15.05 -11.34 -21.70
C ALA A 159 -15.87 -11.70 -22.96
N ALA A 160 -15.23 -12.15 -24.04
CA ALA A 160 -15.87 -12.47 -25.30
C ALA A 160 -16.17 -13.97 -25.48
N ASP A 161 -15.73 -14.83 -24.57
CA ASP A 161 -15.96 -16.25 -24.63
C ASP A 161 -17.05 -16.68 -23.63
N PRO A 162 -18.25 -17.06 -24.09
CA PRO A 162 -19.36 -17.41 -23.22
C PRO A 162 -19.08 -18.66 -22.37
N ASP A 163 -18.17 -19.53 -22.77
CA ASP A 163 -17.80 -20.73 -22.02
C ASP A 163 -16.78 -20.46 -20.91
N LEU A 164 -16.19 -19.26 -20.90
CA LEU A 164 -15.17 -18.82 -19.94
C LEU A 164 -15.64 -17.69 -19.01
N HIS A 165 -16.95 -17.50 -18.89
CA HIS A 165 -17.52 -16.46 -18.01
C HIS A 165 -17.39 -16.75 -16.52
N ALA A 166 -16.95 -17.93 -16.12
CA ALA A 166 -16.72 -18.28 -14.73
C ALA A 166 -15.24 -18.10 -14.36
N TYR A 167 -14.98 -17.84 -13.09
CA TYR A 167 -13.64 -17.88 -12.54
C TYR A 167 -13.05 -19.27 -12.75
N ASN A 168 -12.01 -19.34 -13.54
CA ASN A 168 -11.37 -20.59 -13.92
C ASN A 168 -9.88 -20.50 -13.64
N SER A 169 -9.46 -20.69 -12.42
CA SER A 169 -8.17 -21.29 -12.25
C SER A 169 -8.05 -21.95 -10.89
N GLN A 170 -7.57 -23.13 -10.95
CA GLN A 170 -7.25 -23.96 -9.81
C GLN A 170 -5.75 -24.22 -9.91
N THR A 171 -4.97 -23.51 -9.14
CA THR A 171 -3.57 -23.89 -8.90
C THR A 171 -3.53 -24.65 -7.59
N PRO A 172 -3.30 -25.97 -7.59
CA PRO A 172 -2.95 -26.68 -6.37
C PRO A 172 -1.56 -26.25 -5.94
N TYR A 173 -1.40 -25.84 -4.70
CA TYR A 173 -0.13 -25.62 -4.01
C TYR A 173 0.30 -26.88 -3.26
#